data_73200b7c9a4c7a0b70ca4521757b7f63
#
_entry.id   73200b7c9a4c7a0b70ca4521757b7f63
#
_cell.length_a   1.000
_cell.length_b   1.000
_cell.length_c   1.000
_cell.angle_alpha   90.00
_cell.angle_beta   90.00
_cell.angle_gamma   90.00
#
_symmetry.space_group_name_H-M   'P 1'
#
loop_
_entity.id
_entity.type
_entity.pdbx_description
1 polymer ?
#
loop_
_entity_poly.entity_id
_entity_poly.type
_entity_poly.pdbx_seq_one_letter_code
_entity_poly.pdbx_strand_id
1 'polypeptide(L)'
;MTHRFFLILLSTIPFLASAQKLQVTVFGGFSNYQGDLQDKRFTMSQAHPAFGAGLLYDITDKLSARANITLGKVSSDDKKSAKNAVRNLSFSSPVTDMHLGLEYSLFSLYERSLTPYIFAGVSYFSFNPSAKDTAGNKVFLQPLSTEGQGFYQDRKKYSLNQFAIPFGGGVKFALSENIRLAFEIGMRKTNTDYLDDVSTTYVDEFLLFVNRGQQAVD
;
A
#
# COMPACT_ATOMS: atom_id res chain seq x y z
N MET A 1 -24.09 44.66 26.61
CA MET A 1 -24.01 43.37 25.86
C MET A 1 -23.65 43.69 24.43
N THR A 2 -22.38 43.59 24.09
CA THR A 2 -21.86 43.88 22.73
C THR A 2 -21.59 42.58 22.00
N HIS A 3 -22.46 42.22 21.05
CA HIS A 3 -22.28 41.11 20.17
C HIS A 3 -21.19 41.44 19.14
N ARG A 4 -20.01 40.81 19.28
CA ARG A 4 -18.96 40.87 18.26
C ARG A 4 -19.28 39.81 17.18
N PHE A 5 -19.80 40.25 16.03
CA PHE A 5 -19.87 39.45 14.83
C PHE A 5 -18.45 39.24 14.30
N PHE A 6 -17.97 38.01 14.32
CA PHE A 6 -16.75 37.59 13.62
C PHE A 6 -17.12 37.34 12.14
N LEU A 7 -16.78 38.30 11.31
CA LEU A 7 -16.91 38.14 9.83
C LEU A 7 -15.76 37.25 9.39
N ILE A 8 -16.06 35.97 9.11
CA ILE A 8 -15.13 35.08 8.42
C ILE A 8 -15.11 35.47 6.95
N LEU A 9 -14.09 36.22 6.56
CA LEU A 9 -13.81 36.57 5.19
C LEU A 9 -13.31 35.27 4.50
N LEU A 10 -14.24 34.55 3.87
CA LEU A 10 -13.91 33.41 3.01
C LEU A 10 -13.28 34.00 1.75
N SER A 11 -11.94 34.10 1.72
CA SER A 11 -11.21 34.49 0.54
C SER A 11 -11.41 33.39 -0.52
N THR A 12 -12.32 33.65 -1.47
CA THR A 12 -12.43 32.87 -2.70
C THR A 12 -11.14 33.09 -3.48
N ILE A 13 -10.17 32.18 -3.30
CA ILE A 13 -9.00 32.09 -4.18
C ILE A 13 -9.55 31.79 -5.56
N PRO A 14 -9.26 32.60 -6.59
CA PRO A 14 -9.71 32.32 -7.94
C PRO A 14 -9.00 31.08 -8.48
N PHE A 15 -9.66 29.94 -8.41
CA PHE A 15 -9.27 28.71 -9.11
C PHE A 15 -9.54 28.79 -10.63
N LEU A 16 -9.45 29.96 -11.22
CA LEU A 16 -9.89 30.24 -12.57
C LEU A 16 -8.73 30.36 -13.56
N ALA A 17 -7.84 29.41 -13.69
CA ALA A 17 -7.04 29.31 -14.93
C ALA A 17 -6.27 27.98 -15.06
N SER A 18 -6.57 26.94 -14.29
CA SER A 18 -5.75 25.73 -14.28
C SER A 18 -6.57 24.42 -14.41
N ALA A 19 -7.80 24.49 -14.90
CA ALA A 19 -8.64 23.30 -15.08
C ALA A 19 -7.99 22.23 -15.99
N GLN A 20 -7.13 22.63 -16.90
CA GLN A 20 -6.37 21.72 -17.77
C GLN A 20 -5.18 21.04 -17.08
N LYS A 21 -4.73 21.56 -15.93
CA LYS A 21 -3.58 21.01 -15.17
C LYS A 21 -3.96 19.98 -14.14
N LEU A 22 -5.21 19.95 -13.68
CA LEU A 22 -5.69 19.01 -12.69
C LEU A 22 -6.49 17.88 -13.35
N GLN A 23 -6.08 16.65 -13.09
CA GLN A 23 -6.71 15.45 -13.62
C GLN A 23 -7.16 14.57 -12.46
N VAL A 24 -8.35 13.98 -12.59
CA VAL A 24 -8.83 12.91 -11.71
C VAL A 24 -8.39 11.58 -12.32
N THR A 25 -7.81 10.72 -11.52
CA THR A 25 -7.40 9.38 -11.93
C THR A 25 -8.26 8.34 -11.22
N VAL A 26 -8.63 7.30 -11.94
CA VAL A 26 -9.21 6.07 -11.38
C VAL A 26 -8.45 4.90 -11.96
N PHE A 27 -8.16 3.90 -11.16
CA PHE A 27 -7.38 2.76 -11.62
C PHE A 27 -7.80 1.47 -10.95
N GLY A 28 -7.56 0.37 -11.64
CA GLY A 28 -7.72 -0.98 -11.16
C GLY A 28 -6.55 -1.83 -11.63
N GLY A 29 -6.19 -2.81 -10.84
CA GLY A 29 -5.06 -3.68 -11.13
C GLY A 29 -4.94 -4.80 -10.11
N PHE A 30 -3.72 -5.27 -9.93
CA PHE A 30 -3.41 -6.36 -9.01
C PHE A 30 -2.29 -5.95 -8.06
N SER A 31 -2.46 -6.29 -6.79
CA SER A 31 -1.42 -6.22 -5.76
C SER A 31 -0.79 -7.58 -5.54
N ASN A 32 0.51 -7.58 -5.30
CA ASN A 32 1.29 -8.78 -5.02
C ASN A 32 2.19 -8.50 -3.82
N TYR A 33 2.47 -9.55 -3.04
CA TYR A 33 3.40 -9.52 -1.91
C TYR A 33 4.76 -10.09 -2.31
N GLN A 34 5.81 -9.51 -1.76
CA GLN A 34 7.17 -10.03 -1.80
C GLN A 34 7.78 -9.91 -0.39
N GLY A 35 8.17 -11.02 0.20
CA GLY A 35 8.75 -11.12 1.54
C GLY A 35 9.05 -12.59 1.89
N ASP A 36 9.14 -12.90 3.17
CA ASP A 36 9.62 -14.20 3.68
C ASP A 36 8.75 -15.41 3.29
N LEU A 37 7.45 -15.18 3.04
CA LEU A 37 6.53 -16.22 2.61
C LEU A 37 6.43 -16.37 1.09
N GLN A 38 7.21 -15.60 0.30
CA GLN A 38 7.15 -15.69 -1.16
C GLN A 38 8.52 -15.59 -1.82
N ASP A 39 9.01 -16.70 -2.36
CA ASP A 39 10.32 -16.79 -3.04
C ASP A 39 10.37 -16.06 -4.39
N LYS A 40 9.24 -15.92 -5.08
CA LYS A 40 9.16 -15.31 -6.40
C LYS A 40 8.80 -13.83 -6.29
N ARG A 41 9.52 -13.00 -7.03
CA ARG A 41 9.27 -11.54 -7.08
C ARG A 41 7.85 -11.18 -7.52
N PHE A 42 7.23 -12.03 -8.33
CA PHE A 42 5.87 -11.85 -8.81
C PHE A 42 5.19 -13.20 -9.04
N THR A 43 4.00 -13.38 -8.51
CA THR A 43 3.22 -14.61 -8.64
C THR A 43 1.75 -14.27 -8.88
N MET A 44 1.25 -14.59 -10.07
CA MET A 44 -0.17 -14.36 -10.40
C MET A 44 -1.13 -15.16 -9.53
N SER A 45 -0.73 -16.34 -9.06
CA SER A 45 -1.57 -17.22 -8.23
C SER A 45 -1.86 -16.65 -6.82
N GLN A 46 -1.13 -15.62 -6.40
CA GLN A 46 -1.30 -14.96 -5.11
C GLN A 46 -1.58 -13.45 -5.28
N ALA A 47 -1.82 -13.01 -6.50
CA ALA A 47 -2.20 -11.64 -6.80
C ALA A 47 -3.68 -11.40 -6.43
N HIS A 48 -3.95 -10.26 -5.85
CA HIS A 48 -5.29 -9.83 -5.48
C HIS A 48 -5.68 -8.54 -6.19
N PRO A 49 -6.97 -8.33 -6.50
CA PRO A 49 -7.41 -7.07 -7.08
C PRO A 49 -7.09 -5.90 -6.15
N ALA A 50 -6.72 -4.78 -6.78
CA ALA A 50 -6.49 -3.50 -6.13
C ALA A 50 -7.14 -2.40 -6.97
N PHE A 51 -7.75 -1.43 -6.29
CA PHE A 51 -8.45 -0.31 -6.91
C PHE A 51 -8.04 0.97 -6.22
N GLY A 52 -8.11 2.06 -6.96
CA GLY A 52 -7.82 3.35 -6.38
C GLY A 52 -8.29 4.51 -7.21
N ALA A 53 -8.17 5.67 -6.60
CA ALA A 53 -8.43 6.94 -7.23
C ALA A 53 -7.41 7.97 -6.77
N GLY A 54 -7.27 9.05 -7.52
CA GLY A 54 -6.34 10.09 -7.17
C GLY A 54 -6.45 11.33 -8.02
N LEU A 55 -5.50 12.21 -7.80
CA LEU A 55 -5.33 13.45 -8.50
C LEU A 55 -3.93 13.52 -9.10
N LEU A 56 -3.85 14.05 -10.29
CA LEU A 56 -2.61 14.37 -10.96
C LEU A 56 -2.64 15.83 -11.34
N TYR A 57 -1.63 16.58 -10.91
CA TYR A 57 -1.49 18.00 -11.22
C TYR A 57 -0.25 18.23 -12.06
N ASP A 58 -0.43 18.66 -13.30
CA ASP A 58 0.67 18.94 -14.22
C ASP A 58 1.37 20.25 -13.82
N ILE A 59 2.58 20.14 -13.23
CA ILE A 59 3.42 21.29 -12.87
C ILE A 59 4.02 21.88 -14.15
N THR A 60 4.53 20.99 -15.02
CA THR A 60 5.01 21.31 -16.37
C THR A 60 4.48 20.28 -17.35
N ASP A 61 4.78 20.42 -18.62
CA ASP A 61 4.35 19.46 -19.68
C ASP A 61 4.92 18.04 -19.46
N LYS A 62 5.93 17.88 -18.61
CA LYS A 62 6.60 16.60 -18.33
C LYS A 62 6.61 16.21 -16.85
N LEU A 63 6.41 17.15 -15.95
CA LEU A 63 6.45 16.92 -14.49
C LEU A 63 5.07 17.13 -13.90
N SER A 64 4.58 16.14 -13.18
CA SER A 64 3.30 16.19 -12.48
C SER A 64 3.45 15.80 -11.01
N ALA A 65 2.69 16.45 -10.14
CA ALA A 65 2.45 15.98 -8.77
C ALA A 65 1.29 14.99 -8.78
N ARG A 66 1.42 13.92 -8.01
CA ARG A 66 0.37 12.89 -7.90
C ARG A 66 0.00 12.62 -6.45
N ALA A 67 -1.30 12.46 -6.20
CA ALA A 67 -1.86 12.05 -4.92
C ALA A 67 -2.87 10.94 -5.16
N ASN A 68 -2.67 9.76 -4.58
CA ASN A 68 -3.53 8.61 -4.82
C ASN A 68 -3.92 7.93 -3.50
N ILE A 69 -5.10 7.32 -3.51
CA ILE A 69 -5.53 6.36 -2.48
C ILE A 69 -5.73 5.03 -3.19
N THR A 70 -5.14 3.97 -2.64
CA THR A 70 -5.24 2.60 -3.16
C THR A 70 -5.80 1.69 -2.09
N LEU A 71 -6.77 0.90 -2.45
CA LEU A 71 -7.33 -0.17 -1.64
C LEU A 71 -6.97 -1.50 -2.29
N GLY A 72 -6.38 -2.39 -1.52
CA GLY A 72 -5.95 -3.69 -2.02
C GLY A 72 -5.84 -4.72 -0.90
N LYS A 73 -5.34 -5.87 -1.27
CA LYS A 73 -5.09 -6.97 -0.34
C LYS A 73 -3.81 -7.67 -0.78
N VAL A 74 -2.97 -8.01 0.18
CA VAL A 74 -1.82 -8.87 -0.05
C VAL A 74 -1.98 -10.17 0.74
N SER A 75 -1.46 -11.26 0.22
CA SER A 75 -1.44 -12.54 0.92
C SER A 75 -0.28 -13.40 0.41
N SER A 76 0.12 -14.34 1.23
CA SER A 76 0.97 -15.45 0.82
C SER A 76 0.54 -16.74 1.52
N ASP A 77 0.80 -17.86 0.86
CA ASP A 77 0.47 -19.20 1.34
C ASP A 77 1.62 -20.14 0.94
N ASP A 78 2.31 -20.68 1.93
CA ASP A 78 3.44 -21.59 1.74
C ASP A 78 3.06 -22.86 0.96
N LYS A 79 1.80 -23.31 1.05
CA LYS A 79 1.31 -24.46 0.24
C LYS A 79 1.43 -24.23 -1.26
N LYS A 80 1.45 -22.96 -1.69
CA LYS A 80 1.63 -22.58 -3.08
C LYS A 80 3.09 -22.34 -3.46
N SER A 81 4.02 -22.44 -2.47
CA SER A 81 5.46 -22.34 -2.67
C SER A 81 6.09 -23.73 -2.63
N ALA A 82 6.82 -24.10 -3.65
CA ALA A 82 7.49 -25.43 -3.69
C ALA A 82 8.57 -25.60 -2.62
N LYS A 83 9.15 -24.49 -2.12
CA LYS A 83 10.26 -24.51 -1.16
C LYS A 83 9.80 -24.59 0.29
N ASN A 84 8.68 -23.96 0.64
CA ASN A 84 8.23 -23.76 2.01
C ASN A 84 6.96 -24.56 2.37
N ALA A 85 6.54 -25.49 1.52
CA ALA A 85 5.28 -26.25 1.71
C ALA A 85 5.19 -26.98 3.07
N VAL A 86 6.33 -27.36 3.65
CA VAL A 86 6.41 -28.04 4.97
C VAL A 86 6.09 -27.09 6.12
N ARG A 87 6.41 -25.80 6.00
CA ARG A 87 6.19 -24.79 7.04
C ARG A 87 4.70 -24.43 7.21
N ASN A 88 3.92 -24.53 6.13
CA ASN A 88 2.46 -24.38 6.11
C ASN A 88 1.93 -23.05 6.68
N LEU A 89 2.72 -21.98 6.60
CA LEU A 89 2.29 -20.66 7.01
C LEU A 89 1.46 -19.99 5.92
N SER A 90 0.50 -19.19 6.33
CA SER A 90 -0.29 -18.35 5.41
C SER A 90 -0.73 -17.08 6.11
N PHE A 91 -0.78 -15.99 5.36
CA PHE A 91 -1.35 -14.75 5.85
C PHE A 91 -2.16 -14.05 4.77
N SER A 92 -2.97 -13.13 5.22
CA SER A 92 -3.76 -12.23 4.38
C SER A 92 -3.93 -10.90 5.09
N SER A 93 -3.60 -9.82 4.40
CA SER A 93 -3.68 -8.47 4.95
C SER A 93 -4.39 -7.52 3.96
N PRO A 94 -5.49 -6.87 4.35
CA PRO A 94 -5.99 -5.71 3.62
C PRO A 94 -4.96 -4.59 3.73
N VAL A 95 -4.82 -3.81 2.67
CA VAL A 95 -3.90 -2.67 2.61
C VAL A 95 -4.65 -1.45 2.08
N THR A 96 -4.55 -0.35 2.83
CA THR A 96 -4.96 0.98 2.38
C THR A 96 -3.71 1.84 2.30
N ASP A 97 -3.42 2.40 1.13
CA ASP A 97 -2.20 3.15 0.85
C ASP A 97 -2.56 4.55 0.35
N MET A 98 -2.02 5.57 1.00
CA MET A 98 -2.11 6.98 0.59
C MET A 98 -0.76 7.43 0.08
N HIS A 99 -0.67 7.74 -1.19
CA HIS A 99 0.56 8.06 -1.89
C HIS A 99 0.59 9.54 -2.30
N LEU A 100 1.70 10.20 -2.02
CA LEU A 100 2.07 11.51 -2.55
C LEU A 100 3.41 11.38 -3.27
N GLY A 101 3.53 11.96 -4.46
CA GLY A 101 4.77 11.85 -5.22
C GLY A 101 4.82 12.73 -6.46
N LEU A 102 5.89 12.53 -7.19
CA LEU A 102 6.13 13.16 -8.48
C LEU A 102 6.16 12.10 -9.57
N GLU A 103 5.76 12.52 -10.74
CA GLU A 103 5.78 11.73 -11.96
C GLU A 103 6.45 12.52 -13.07
N TYR A 104 7.40 11.89 -13.76
CA TYR A 104 8.12 12.48 -14.87
C TYR A 104 7.84 11.72 -16.17
N SER A 105 7.25 12.41 -17.15
CA SER A 105 7.00 11.91 -18.49
C SER A 105 8.17 12.24 -19.40
N LEU A 106 8.66 11.26 -20.18
CA LEU A 106 9.79 11.45 -21.09
C LEU A 106 9.46 12.45 -22.20
N PHE A 107 8.24 12.39 -22.70
CA PHE A 107 7.73 13.27 -23.76
C PHE A 107 6.51 14.03 -23.29
N SER A 108 6.27 15.21 -23.83
CA SER A 108 5.03 15.95 -23.65
C SER A 108 3.89 15.22 -24.35
N LEU A 109 2.76 14.99 -23.66
CA LEU A 109 1.55 14.45 -24.25
C LEU A 109 0.83 15.47 -25.15
N TYR A 110 1.23 16.74 -25.15
CA TYR A 110 0.77 17.74 -26.11
C TYR A 110 1.45 17.60 -27.48
N GLU A 111 2.68 17.03 -27.49
CA GLU A 111 3.45 16.81 -28.72
C GLU A 111 3.31 15.39 -29.26
N ARG A 112 3.10 14.40 -28.36
CA ARG A 112 3.02 12.98 -28.69
C ARG A 112 1.88 12.32 -27.94
N SER A 113 1.10 11.52 -28.64
CA SER A 113 -0.01 10.77 -28.05
C SER A 113 0.41 9.63 -27.10
N LEU A 114 1.72 9.26 -27.06
CA LEU A 114 2.27 8.22 -26.19
C LEU A 114 3.53 8.73 -25.49
N THR A 115 3.62 8.51 -24.17
CA THR A 115 4.83 8.79 -23.40
C THR A 115 5.09 7.72 -22.33
N PRO A 116 6.30 7.19 -22.24
CA PRO A 116 6.76 6.51 -21.05
C PRO A 116 6.90 7.53 -19.89
N TYR A 117 6.70 7.05 -18.67
CA TYR A 117 6.90 7.85 -17.48
C TYR A 117 7.48 7.03 -16.34
N ILE A 118 8.08 7.70 -15.39
CA ILE A 118 8.52 7.16 -14.11
C ILE A 118 7.90 7.97 -12.99
N PHE A 119 7.77 7.36 -11.82
CA PHE A 119 7.30 8.07 -10.64
C PHE A 119 8.01 7.58 -9.38
N ALA A 120 8.06 8.46 -8.37
CA ALA A 120 8.49 8.14 -7.03
C ALA A 120 7.81 9.07 -6.02
N GLY A 121 7.76 8.65 -4.75
CA GLY A 121 7.13 9.46 -3.72
C GLY A 121 7.27 8.88 -2.33
N VAL A 122 6.35 9.27 -1.47
CA VAL A 122 6.16 8.73 -0.13
C VAL A 122 4.73 8.22 -0.02
N SER A 123 4.54 7.16 0.73
CA SER A 123 3.20 6.69 1.07
C SER A 123 3.09 6.39 2.55
N TYR A 124 1.90 6.61 3.07
CA TYR A 124 1.45 6.17 4.38
C TYR A 124 0.42 5.08 4.16
N PHE A 125 0.68 3.89 4.69
CA PHE A 125 -0.19 2.76 4.50
C PHE A 125 -0.59 2.10 5.80
N SER A 126 -1.80 1.56 5.81
CA SER A 126 -2.38 0.76 6.89
C SER A 126 -2.52 -0.68 6.41
N PHE A 127 -2.18 -1.63 7.26
CA PHE A 127 -2.30 -3.06 7.02
C PHE A 127 -2.72 -3.78 8.30
N ASN A 128 -3.27 -4.99 8.18
CA ASN A 128 -3.66 -5.79 9.34
C ASN A 128 -3.60 -7.29 8.99
N PRO A 129 -2.44 -7.94 9.24
CA PRO A 129 -2.25 -9.33 8.89
C PRO A 129 -3.15 -10.25 9.72
N SER A 130 -3.67 -11.26 9.05
CA SER A 130 -4.54 -12.27 9.64
C SER A 130 -4.28 -13.63 9.01
N ALA A 131 -4.44 -14.69 9.77
CA ALA A 131 -4.42 -16.07 9.31
C ALA A 131 -5.75 -16.77 9.63
N LYS A 132 -5.87 -18.03 9.24
CA LYS A 132 -6.95 -18.90 9.69
C LYS A 132 -6.40 -19.85 10.74
N ASP A 133 -7.12 -19.99 11.86
CA ASP A 133 -6.84 -21.02 12.88
C ASP A 133 -7.19 -22.42 12.35
N THR A 134 -6.94 -23.44 13.15
CA THR A 134 -7.22 -24.85 12.84
C THR A 134 -8.73 -25.11 12.66
N ALA A 135 -9.59 -24.29 13.24
CA ALA A 135 -11.04 -24.33 13.08
C ALA A 135 -11.54 -23.55 11.85
N GLY A 136 -10.64 -22.83 11.13
CA GLY A 136 -10.95 -22.04 9.94
C GLY A 136 -11.41 -20.61 10.23
N ASN A 137 -11.38 -20.15 11.49
CA ASN A 137 -11.76 -18.80 11.87
C ASN A 137 -10.63 -17.82 11.53
N LYS A 138 -10.99 -16.59 11.19
CA LYS A 138 -10.03 -15.53 10.95
C LYS A 138 -9.48 -14.98 12.27
N VAL A 139 -8.16 -15.01 12.42
CA VAL A 139 -7.44 -14.49 13.57
C VAL A 139 -6.47 -13.40 13.11
N PHE A 140 -6.46 -12.26 13.79
CA PHE A 140 -5.49 -11.19 13.53
C PHE A 140 -4.17 -11.52 14.24
N LEU A 141 -3.06 -11.40 13.50
CA LEU A 141 -1.76 -11.89 13.97
C LEU A 141 -1.06 -10.93 14.95
N GLN A 142 -1.11 -9.62 14.70
CA GLN A 142 -0.44 -8.63 15.55
C GLN A 142 -0.77 -8.75 17.05
N PRO A 143 -2.03 -9.01 17.49
CA PRO A 143 -2.35 -9.21 18.91
C PRO A 143 -1.72 -10.46 19.51
N LEU A 144 -1.46 -11.50 18.69
CA LEU A 144 -0.90 -12.78 19.16
C LEU A 144 0.56 -12.63 19.60
N SER A 145 1.30 -11.67 18.99
CA SER A 145 2.69 -11.39 19.37
C SER A 145 3.58 -12.64 19.25
N THR A 146 3.47 -13.36 18.16
CA THR A 146 4.11 -14.66 17.88
C THR A 146 5.63 -14.66 18.05
N GLU A 147 6.24 -13.50 17.88
CA GLU A 147 7.67 -13.27 18.10
C GLU A 147 7.99 -12.62 19.46
N GLY A 148 7.03 -12.56 20.38
CA GLY A 148 7.22 -12.02 21.73
C GLY A 148 7.04 -10.51 21.85
N GLN A 149 6.43 -9.87 20.82
CA GLN A 149 6.21 -8.43 20.84
C GLN A 149 5.34 -8.03 22.04
N GLY A 150 5.87 -7.12 22.86
CA GLY A 150 5.18 -6.54 24.02
C GLY A 150 5.27 -7.36 25.32
N PHE A 151 5.95 -8.50 25.34
CA PHE A 151 6.31 -9.19 26.60
C PHE A 151 7.81 -9.51 26.73
N TYR A 152 8.58 -9.51 25.62
CA TYR A 152 10.02 -9.37 25.71
C TYR A 152 10.41 -7.89 25.82
N GLN A 153 11.43 -7.56 26.63
CA GLN A 153 11.84 -6.17 26.91
C GLN A 153 12.32 -5.42 25.67
N ASP A 154 12.91 -6.11 24.71
CA ASP A 154 13.50 -5.59 23.49
C ASP A 154 12.57 -5.68 22.27
N ARG A 155 11.42 -6.32 22.38
CA ARG A 155 10.48 -6.55 21.27
C ARG A 155 9.19 -5.76 21.46
N LYS A 156 9.14 -4.58 20.83
CA LYS A 156 7.93 -3.75 20.85
C LYS A 156 6.93 -4.26 19.82
N LYS A 157 5.63 -4.05 20.12
CA LYS A 157 4.59 -4.26 19.11
C LYS A 157 4.82 -3.33 17.93
N TYR A 158 4.76 -3.87 16.71
CA TYR A 158 4.84 -3.07 15.49
C TYR A 158 3.55 -2.26 15.26
N SER A 159 3.67 -1.14 14.58
CA SER A 159 2.51 -0.34 14.18
C SER A 159 1.87 -0.91 12.92
N LEU A 160 0.55 -0.97 12.88
CA LEU A 160 -0.23 -1.33 11.70
C LEU A 160 -0.29 -0.21 10.65
N ASN A 161 0.28 0.95 10.99
CA ASN A 161 0.40 2.10 10.10
C ASN A 161 1.88 2.41 9.89
N GLN A 162 2.31 2.44 8.65
CA GLN A 162 3.72 2.54 8.28
C GLN A 162 3.93 3.47 7.08
N PHE A 163 5.18 3.85 6.86
CA PHE A 163 5.60 4.57 5.68
C PHE A 163 6.27 3.64 4.67
N ALA A 164 6.14 3.97 3.39
CA ALA A 164 6.84 3.31 2.31
C ALA A 164 7.32 4.32 1.27
N ILE A 165 8.22 3.88 0.42
CA ILE A 165 8.69 4.62 -0.75
C ILE A 165 8.11 3.92 -1.98
N PRO A 166 7.00 4.43 -2.56
CA PRO A 166 6.47 3.96 -3.82
C PRO A 166 7.33 4.49 -4.97
N PHE A 167 7.63 3.66 -5.94
CA PHE A 167 8.31 4.02 -7.18
C PHE A 167 7.94 3.04 -8.29
N GLY A 168 8.08 3.49 -9.52
CA GLY A 168 7.75 2.66 -10.67
C GLY A 168 7.77 3.43 -11.97
N GLY A 169 7.10 2.87 -12.96
CA GLY A 169 6.96 3.49 -14.26
C GLY A 169 5.86 2.86 -15.08
N GLY A 170 5.60 3.48 -16.20
CA GLY A 170 4.54 3.04 -17.09
C GLY A 170 4.56 3.74 -18.43
N VAL A 171 3.48 3.55 -19.16
CA VAL A 171 3.23 4.26 -20.41
C VAL A 171 1.86 4.90 -20.36
N LYS A 172 1.76 6.13 -20.87
CA LYS A 172 0.51 6.88 -21.01
C LYS A 172 0.18 7.10 -22.47
N PHE A 173 -1.11 7.04 -22.75
CA PHE A 173 -1.70 7.32 -24.05
C PHE A 173 -2.71 8.47 -23.89
N ALA A 174 -2.57 9.54 -24.67
CA ALA A 174 -3.60 10.54 -24.83
C ALA A 174 -4.63 10.01 -25.83
N LEU A 175 -5.82 9.66 -25.35
CA LEU A 175 -6.94 9.24 -26.18
C LEU A 175 -7.69 10.45 -26.74
N SER A 176 -7.72 11.52 -25.97
CA SER A 176 -8.22 12.85 -26.36
C SER A 176 -7.55 13.93 -25.52
N GLU A 177 -7.89 15.18 -25.72
CA GLU A 177 -7.39 16.30 -24.91
C GLU A 177 -7.67 16.12 -23.41
N ASN A 178 -8.77 15.45 -23.06
CA ASN A 178 -9.26 15.30 -21.70
C ASN A 178 -9.15 13.87 -21.14
N ILE A 179 -8.82 12.88 -21.98
CA ILE A 179 -8.82 11.47 -21.58
C ILE A 179 -7.44 10.86 -21.81
N ARG A 180 -6.85 10.34 -20.77
CA ARG A 180 -5.56 9.62 -20.79
C ARG A 180 -5.76 8.20 -20.28
N LEU A 181 -5.16 7.23 -20.94
CA LEU A 181 -5.06 5.85 -20.49
C LEU A 181 -3.62 5.59 -20.07
N ALA A 182 -3.42 4.87 -18.96
CA ALA A 182 -2.09 4.51 -18.50
C ALA A 182 -2.00 3.04 -18.10
N PHE A 183 -0.85 2.43 -18.37
CA PHE A 183 -0.44 1.16 -17.80
C PHE A 183 0.78 1.39 -16.93
N GLU A 184 0.72 0.94 -15.67
CA GLU A 184 1.73 1.22 -14.65
C GLU A 184 2.15 -0.06 -13.94
N ILE A 185 3.45 -0.16 -13.65
CA ILE A 185 4.01 -1.12 -12.70
C ILE A 185 4.71 -0.33 -11.60
N GLY A 186 4.27 -0.54 -10.37
CA GLY A 186 4.80 0.12 -9.19
C GLY A 186 5.23 -0.84 -8.11
N MET A 187 6.27 -0.46 -7.40
CA MET A 187 6.78 -1.15 -6.21
C MET A 187 6.67 -0.23 -5.01
N ARG A 188 6.60 -0.82 -3.82
CA ARG A 188 6.60 -0.11 -2.55
C ARG A 188 7.67 -0.70 -1.66
N LYS A 189 8.74 0.06 -1.42
CA LYS A 189 9.75 -0.29 -0.43
C LYS A 189 9.23 0.13 0.95
N THR A 190 8.82 -0.84 1.76
CA THR A 190 8.31 -0.62 3.12
C THR A 190 9.45 -0.45 4.11
N ASN A 191 9.21 0.30 5.18
CA ASN A 191 10.13 0.41 6.32
C ASN A 191 9.84 -0.62 7.41
N THR A 192 8.92 -1.57 7.14
CA THR A 192 8.57 -2.65 8.04
C THR A 192 8.71 -3.98 7.34
N ASP A 193 9.13 -4.98 8.08
CA ASP A 193 9.17 -6.37 7.67
C ASP A 193 7.93 -7.15 8.15
N TYR A 194 7.15 -6.55 9.03
CA TYR A 194 5.97 -7.18 9.66
C TYR A 194 4.70 -7.18 8.80
N LEU A 195 4.80 -7.06 7.48
CA LEU A 195 3.61 -7.08 6.63
C LEU A 195 2.87 -8.43 6.67
N ASP A 196 3.61 -9.49 6.95
CA ASP A 196 3.16 -10.88 7.13
C ASP A 196 3.25 -11.37 8.59
N ASP A 197 3.49 -10.48 9.56
CA ASP A 197 3.73 -10.77 11.00
C ASP A 197 5.05 -11.49 11.29
N VAL A 198 5.94 -11.62 10.30
CA VAL A 198 7.23 -12.32 10.47
C VAL A 198 8.39 -11.36 10.21
N SER A 199 9.34 -11.27 11.13
CA SER A 199 10.54 -10.44 10.99
C SER A 199 11.78 -11.05 11.66
N THR A 200 11.59 -11.83 12.73
CA THR A 200 12.70 -12.37 13.53
C THR A 200 12.51 -13.88 13.79
N THR A 201 12.33 -14.26 15.02
CA THR A 201 12.15 -15.65 15.43
C THR A 201 10.93 -15.77 16.34
N TYR A 202 10.16 -16.83 16.14
CA TYR A 202 9.08 -17.20 17.05
C TYR A 202 9.60 -17.45 18.45
N VAL A 203 8.78 -17.14 19.44
CA VAL A 203 9.07 -17.48 20.82
C VAL A 203 8.65 -18.92 21.10
N ASP A 204 9.13 -19.45 22.25
CA ASP A 204 8.71 -20.74 22.75
C ASP A 204 7.20 -20.80 22.96
N GLU A 205 6.56 -21.92 22.54
CA GLU A 205 5.10 -22.09 22.58
C GLU A 205 4.53 -21.98 23.99
N PHE A 206 5.25 -22.45 25.00
CA PHE A 206 4.81 -22.34 26.39
C PHE A 206 4.78 -20.88 26.85
N LEU A 207 5.81 -20.12 26.53
CA LEU A 207 5.85 -18.68 26.82
C LEU A 207 4.76 -17.92 26.10
N LEU A 208 4.49 -18.29 24.84
CA LEU A 208 3.42 -17.71 24.06
C LEU A 208 2.05 -18.02 24.66
N PHE A 209 1.82 -19.28 25.04
CA PHE A 209 0.60 -19.71 25.72
C PHE A 209 0.36 -18.94 27.04
N VAL A 210 1.39 -18.84 27.90
CA VAL A 210 1.26 -18.13 29.19
C VAL A 210 0.93 -16.65 29.01
N ASN A 211 1.48 -16.00 27.99
CA ASN A 211 1.33 -14.56 27.78
C ASN A 211 0.14 -14.17 26.89
N ARG A 212 -0.32 -15.06 26.00
CA ARG A 212 -1.34 -14.77 24.96
C ARG A 212 -2.49 -15.78 24.90
N GLY A 213 -2.36 -16.91 25.58
CA GLY A 213 -3.38 -17.96 25.60
C GLY A 213 -3.31 -18.93 24.42
N GLN A 214 -4.25 -19.89 24.40
CA GLN A 214 -4.28 -20.99 23.44
C GLN A 214 -4.33 -20.52 21.98
N GLN A 215 -5.07 -19.48 21.67
CA GLN A 215 -5.24 -18.98 20.31
C GLN A 215 -3.93 -18.53 19.64
N ALA A 216 -2.90 -18.26 20.42
CA ALA A 216 -1.61 -17.80 19.90
C ALA A 216 -0.68 -18.97 19.55
N VAL A 217 -0.97 -20.18 20.00
CA VAL A 217 -0.19 -21.40 19.73
C VAL A 217 -0.91 -22.36 18.77
N ASP A 218 -2.20 -22.17 18.52
CA ASP A 218 -2.98 -22.89 17.49
C ASP A 218 -2.66 -22.38 16.07
#